data_5fc1bd83c19a9828402b87ff29cbde23
#
_entry.id   5fc1bd83c19a9828402b87ff29cbde23
#
_cell.length_a   1.000
_cell.length_b   1.000
_cell.length_c   1.000
_cell.angle_alpha   90.00
_cell.angle_beta   90.00
_cell.angle_gamma   90.00
#
_symmetry.space_group_name_H-M   'P 1'
#
loop_
_entity.id
_entity.type
_entity.pdbx_description
1 polymer ?
#
loop_
_entity_poly.entity_id
_entity_poly.type
_entity_poly.pdbx_seq_one_letter_code
_entity_poly.pdbx_strand_id
1 'polypeptide(L)'
;MKRLLGFVAAAFFVAACGPSLPANAPGSNVIAKNVITSDGVVVTSACTPTGPEMCFNANDDNCNGVIDEGCGVGTGVLQFMVAWGDSPADIDIAVTDPNGSKVHKTNKSTSSGLQLEKNCPDDGCHGQNMENVFFDGNEPPRGKYTVEVKLTDPHGAELPVRAHLSARVGNRTFAMDLVLAPGGVQEKQGFTFEL
;
A
#
# COMPACT_ATOMS: atom_id res chain seq x y z
N MET A 1 2.38 -67.84 14.30
CA MET A 1 2.76 -66.60 15.04
C MET A 1 3.06 -65.48 14.04
N LYS A 2 2.11 -64.58 13.77
CA LYS A 2 2.29 -63.42 12.87
C LYS A 2 2.50 -62.18 13.75
N ARG A 3 3.68 -61.58 13.65
CA ARG A 3 3.97 -60.31 14.34
C ARG A 3 3.46 -59.14 13.44
N LEU A 4 2.54 -58.35 13.97
CA LEU A 4 2.14 -57.08 13.40
C LEU A 4 3.19 -56.02 13.79
N LEU A 5 3.85 -55.42 12.81
CA LEU A 5 4.62 -54.18 13.01
C LEU A 5 3.69 -52.99 12.88
N GLY A 6 3.46 -52.29 13.97
CA GLY A 6 2.77 -50.97 13.93
C GLY A 6 3.73 -49.86 13.48
N PHE A 7 3.36 -49.17 12.39
CA PHE A 7 4.03 -47.94 12.00
C PHE A 7 3.41 -46.79 12.80
N VAL A 8 4.24 -46.13 13.62
CA VAL A 8 3.90 -44.86 14.27
C VAL A 8 4.31 -43.75 13.31
N ALA A 9 3.31 -43.07 12.70
CA ALA A 9 3.55 -41.88 11.93
C ALA A 9 3.75 -40.69 12.87
N ALA A 10 4.97 -40.19 12.97
CA ALA A 10 5.26 -38.94 13.67
C ALA A 10 4.87 -37.75 12.77
N ALA A 11 3.80 -37.03 13.13
CA ALA A 11 3.44 -35.76 12.49
C ALA A 11 4.40 -34.66 12.96
N PHE A 12 5.27 -34.20 12.09
CA PHE A 12 6.06 -33.00 12.33
C PHE A 12 5.17 -31.77 12.11
N PHE A 13 4.77 -31.11 13.18
CA PHE A 13 4.23 -29.75 13.10
C PHE A 13 5.41 -28.80 12.84
N VAL A 14 5.55 -28.33 11.62
CA VAL A 14 6.40 -27.18 11.32
C VAL A 14 5.61 -25.94 11.75
N ALA A 15 5.93 -25.41 12.92
CA ALA A 15 5.49 -24.08 13.32
C ALA A 15 6.24 -23.07 12.43
N ALA A 16 5.54 -22.47 11.47
CA ALA A 16 6.06 -21.34 10.73
C ALA A 16 6.14 -20.14 11.68
N CYS A 17 7.29 -19.96 12.34
CA CYS A 17 7.66 -18.72 12.99
C CYS A 17 8.07 -17.73 11.88
N GLY A 18 7.13 -16.93 11.38
CA GLY A 18 7.47 -15.70 10.69
C GLY A 18 8.24 -14.76 11.65
N PRO A 19 9.17 -13.93 11.17
CA PRO A 19 9.88 -12.99 12.03
C PRO A 19 8.89 -12.02 12.66
N SER A 20 8.65 -12.15 13.96
CA SER A 20 7.92 -11.16 14.72
C SER A 20 8.85 -9.95 14.91
N LEU A 21 8.47 -8.79 14.38
CA LEU A 21 9.16 -7.56 14.68
C LEU A 21 9.19 -7.31 16.20
N PRO A 22 10.30 -6.80 16.75
CA PRO A 22 10.40 -6.51 18.18
C PRO A 22 9.30 -5.50 18.57
N ALA A 23 8.73 -5.66 19.76
CA ALA A 23 7.65 -4.83 20.30
C ALA A 23 7.96 -3.32 20.34
N ASN A 24 9.23 -2.93 20.21
CA ASN A 24 9.73 -1.55 20.22
C ASN A 24 10.19 -1.09 18.83
N ALA A 25 9.84 -1.79 17.74
CA ALA A 25 10.16 -1.31 16.39
C ALA A 25 9.44 0.03 16.12
N PRO A 26 10.06 0.97 15.37
CA PRO A 26 9.39 2.20 14.94
C PRO A 26 8.04 1.87 14.31
N GLY A 27 6.95 2.54 14.77
CA GLY A 27 5.60 2.31 14.27
C GLY A 27 4.82 1.17 14.92
N SER A 28 5.37 0.43 15.91
CA SER A 28 4.65 -0.68 16.57
C SER A 28 3.34 -0.27 17.27
N ASN A 29 3.21 1.00 17.65
CA ASN A 29 2.02 1.61 18.26
C ASN A 29 1.17 2.41 17.26
N VAL A 30 1.55 2.45 15.98
CA VAL A 30 0.77 3.06 14.89
C VAL A 30 -0.09 1.96 14.27
N ILE A 31 -1.39 2.00 14.52
CA ILE A 31 -2.33 0.95 14.13
C ILE A 31 -3.55 1.59 13.47
N ALA A 32 -3.85 1.16 12.24
CA ALA A 32 -5.07 1.55 11.56
C ALA A 32 -6.31 0.92 12.22
N LYS A 33 -7.32 1.74 12.45
CA LYS A 33 -8.65 1.35 12.92
C LYS A 33 -9.70 1.88 11.94
N ASN A 34 -10.91 1.35 12.02
CA ASN A 34 -12.06 1.85 11.26
C ASN A 34 -11.75 2.03 9.77
N VAL A 35 -11.10 1.03 9.15
CA VAL A 35 -10.78 1.06 7.72
C VAL A 35 -12.06 0.93 6.92
N ILE A 36 -12.39 1.96 6.12
CA ILE A 36 -13.59 2.01 5.26
C ILE A 36 -13.13 2.30 3.84
N THR A 37 -13.47 1.42 2.91
CA THR A 37 -13.14 1.55 1.48
C THR A 37 -14.27 2.18 0.67
N SER A 38 -13.93 2.67 -0.51
CA SER A 38 -14.90 3.00 -1.55
C SER A 38 -15.68 1.76 -1.99
N ASP A 39 -16.86 1.98 -2.56
CA ASP A 39 -17.70 0.89 -3.07
C ASP A 39 -16.94 0.04 -4.10
N GLY A 40 -17.01 -1.28 -3.93
CA GLY A 40 -16.34 -2.25 -4.81
C GLY A 40 -14.84 -2.45 -4.54
N VAL A 41 -14.24 -1.71 -3.63
CA VAL A 41 -12.83 -1.89 -3.24
C VAL A 41 -12.74 -2.84 -2.04
N VAL A 42 -11.97 -3.91 -2.19
CA VAL A 42 -11.74 -4.91 -1.14
C VAL A 42 -10.32 -4.74 -0.59
N VAL A 43 -10.21 -4.67 0.73
CA VAL A 43 -8.90 -4.64 1.42
C VAL A 43 -8.43 -6.05 1.69
N THR A 44 -7.20 -6.34 1.33
CA THR A 44 -6.47 -7.55 1.72
C THR A 44 -5.35 -7.16 2.69
N SER A 45 -5.35 -7.77 3.87
CA SER A 45 -4.30 -7.57 4.89
C SER A 45 -3.37 -8.77 5.03
N ALA A 46 -3.66 -9.86 4.31
CA ALA A 46 -2.80 -11.03 4.28
C ALA A 46 -1.77 -10.85 3.15
N CYS A 47 -0.49 -10.87 3.51
CA CYS A 47 0.59 -10.90 2.55
C CYS A 47 1.05 -12.33 2.34
N THR A 48 1.33 -12.70 1.09
CA THR A 48 1.97 -13.98 0.72
C THR A 48 3.27 -13.66 0.02
N PRO A 49 4.43 -14.02 0.59
CA PRO A 49 5.70 -13.69 -0.04
C PRO A 49 5.81 -14.33 -1.42
N THR A 50 6.19 -13.52 -2.41
CA THR A 50 6.43 -13.94 -3.80
C THR A 50 7.91 -13.99 -4.16
N GLY A 51 8.75 -13.30 -3.39
CA GLY A 51 10.20 -13.25 -3.59
C GLY A 51 10.83 -11.99 -3.03
N PRO A 52 11.97 -11.57 -3.58
CA PRO A 52 12.53 -10.23 -3.36
C PRO A 52 11.61 -9.16 -3.93
N GLU A 53 11.73 -7.90 -3.45
CA GLU A 53 10.97 -6.77 -3.95
C GLU A 53 11.10 -6.60 -5.47
N MET A 54 9.96 -6.53 -6.15
CA MET A 54 9.84 -6.11 -7.54
C MET A 54 9.46 -4.64 -7.57
N CYS A 55 10.41 -3.79 -7.87
CA CYS A 55 10.28 -2.35 -7.74
C CYS A 55 9.13 -1.75 -8.53
N PHE A 56 8.45 -0.78 -7.94
CA PHE A 56 7.44 0.07 -8.56
C PHE A 56 6.12 -0.64 -8.93
N ASN A 57 5.81 -1.71 -8.21
CA ASN A 57 4.55 -2.44 -8.39
C ASN A 57 3.53 -2.18 -7.25
N ALA A 58 3.94 -1.41 -6.23
CA ALA A 58 3.17 -1.13 -5.03
C ALA A 58 2.80 -2.39 -4.23
N ASN A 59 3.60 -3.46 -4.30
CA ASN A 59 3.46 -4.63 -3.45
C ASN A 59 4.56 -4.67 -2.38
N ASP A 60 4.26 -5.31 -1.27
CA ASP A 60 5.23 -5.77 -0.28
C ASP A 60 5.54 -7.24 -0.63
N ASP A 61 6.42 -7.45 -1.63
CA ASP A 61 6.62 -8.77 -2.23
C ASP A 61 7.30 -9.77 -1.28
N ASN A 62 8.09 -9.29 -0.34
CA ASN A 62 8.76 -10.13 0.66
C ASN A 62 8.00 -10.22 1.99
N CYS A 63 6.90 -9.47 2.15
CA CYS A 63 6.04 -9.42 3.33
C CYS A 63 6.75 -8.96 4.62
N ASN A 64 7.68 -8.04 4.51
CA ASN A 64 8.37 -7.49 5.68
C ASN A 64 7.67 -6.27 6.30
N GLY A 65 6.56 -5.81 5.68
CA GLY A 65 5.75 -4.68 6.13
C GLY A 65 6.24 -3.32 5.61
N VAL A 66 7.08 -3.30 4.58
CA VAL A 66 7.52 -2.10 3.84
C VAL A 66 7.22 -2.32 2.36
N ILE A 67 6.75 -1.31 1.67
CA ILE A 67 6.36 -1.39 0.26
C ILE A 67 7.53 -0.90 -0.59
N ASP A 68 7.96 -1.69 -1.57
CA ASP A 68 9.03 -1.36 -2.53
C ASP A 68 10.32 -0.85 -1.84
N GLU A 69 10.74 -1.44 -0.70
CA GLU A 69 11.97 -1.04 -0.04
C GLU A 69 13.21 -1.41 -0.88
N GLY A 70 14.18 -0.52 -0.87
CA GLY A 70 15.39 -0.68 -1.68
C GLY A 70 15.22 -0.24 -3.14
N CYS A 71 14.01 0.13 -3.56
CA CYS A 71 13.71 0.59 -4.92
C CYS A 71 13.94 2.09 -5.14
N GLY A 72 14.48 2.79 -4.14
CA GLY A 72 14.76 4.23 -4.24
C GLY A 72 13.51 5.10 -4.08
N VAL A 73 12.48 4.59 -3.39
CA VAL A 73 11.29 5.35 -2.97
C VAL A 73 11.34 5.62 -1.47
N GLY A 74 10.76 6.74 -1.06
CA GLY A 74 10.62 7.12 0.35
C GLY A 74 9.68 6.17 1.07
N THR A 75 10.10 5.71 2.25
CA THR A 75 9.31 4.84 3.12
C THR A 75 9.13 5.49 4.48
N GLY A 76 8.10 5.12 5.22
CA GLY A 76 7.85 5.66 6.55
C GLY A 76 6.88 4.79 7.35
N VAL A 77 6.53 5.22 8.55
CA VAL A 77 5.50 4.53 9.36
C VAL A 77 4.10 4.64 8.75
N LEU A 78 3.89 5.62 7.86
CA LEU A 78 2.80 5.63 6.89
C LEU A 78 3.42 5.69 5.50
N GLN A 79 2.92 4.86 4.60
CA GLN A 79 3.26 4.89 3.17
C GLN A 79 2.01 4.46 2.38
N PHE A 80 1.73 5.18 1.32
CA PHE A 80 0.61 4.92 0.41
C PHE A 80 1.16 4.97 -1.00
N MET A 81 1.14 3.85 -1.68
CA MET A 81 1.71 3.71 -3.00
C MET A 81 0.68 3.12 -3.95
N VAL A 82 0.51 3.74 -5.11
CA VAL A 82 -0.33 3.23 -6.19
C VAL A 82 0.52 2.97 -7.42
N ALA A 83 0.28 1.85 -8.10
CA ALA A 83 0.91 1.50 -9.38
C ALA A 83 -0.14 1.00 -10.37
N TRP A 84 0.04 1.29 -11.68
CA TRP A 84 -0.94 0.92 -12.72
C TRP A 84 -0.32 0.30 -13.98
N GLY A 85 0.83 -0.35 -13.81
CA GLY A 85 1.49 -1.13 -14.86
C GLY A 85 1.84 -0.31 -16.09
N ASP A 86 1.71 -0.91 -17.27
CA ASP A 86 2.12 -0.29 -18.56
C ASP A 86 1.03 0.60 -19.18
N SER A 87 -0.04 0.94 -18.43
CA SER A 87 -1.10 1.82 -18.93
C SER A 87 -0.58 3.26 -19.14
N PRO A 88 -0.92 3.94 -20.26
CA PRO A 88 -0.54 5.34 -20.45
C PRO A 88 -1.35 6.33 -19.61
N ALA A 89 -2.28 5.87 -18.81
CA ALA A 89 -3.14 6.73 -17.99
C ALA A 89 -2.34 7.56 -16.98
N ASP A 90 -2.87 8.75 -16.65
CA ASP A 90 -2.45 9.57 -15.52
C ASP A 90 -3.37 9.30 -14.34
N ILE A 91 -2.80 8.74 -13.26
CA ILE A 91 -3.50 8.42 -12.01
C ILE A 91 -2.84 9.18 -10.88
N ASP A 92 -3.62 10.01 -10.17
CA ASP A 92 -3.16 10.79 -9.03
C ASP A 92 -3.57 10.15 -7.71
N ILE A 93 -2.63 10.12 -6.73
CA ILE A 93 -2.94 9.86 -5.32
C ILE A 93 -3.02 11.16 -4.54
N ALA A 94 -3.92 11.20 -3.56
CA ALA A 94 -4.00 12.30 -2.61
C ALA A 94 -4.26 11.74 -1.20
N VAL A 95 -3.57 12.29 -0.21
CA VAL A 95 -3.75 11.90 1.20
C VAL A 95 -4.07 13.12 2.03
N THR A 96 -5.19 13.05 2.76
CA THR A 96 -5.60 14.10 3.71
C THR A 96 -5.33 13.59 5.12
N ASP A 97 -4.62 14.38 5.91
CA ASP A 97 -4.30 14.10 7.31
C ASP A 97 -5.44 14.52 8.26
N PRO A 98 -5.38 14.16 9.56
CA PRO A 98 -6.39 14.53 10.56
C PRO A 98 -6.57 16.04 10.77
N ASN A 99 -5.58 16.86 10.39
CA ASN A 99 -5.63 18.32 10.51
C ASN A 99 -6.30 18.96 9.27
N GLY A 100 -6.72 18.14 8.29
CA GLY A 100 -7.30 18.62 7.05
C GLY A 100 -6.29 19.05 6.00
N SER A 101 -4.98 18.89 6.26
CA SER A 101 -3.95 19.17 5.27
C SER A 101 -3.88 18.04 4.25
N LYS A 102 -3.81 18.38 2.96
CA LYS A 102 -3.85 17.42 1.86
C LYS A 102 -2.57 17.49 1.04
N VAL A 103 -1.90 16.36 0.88
CA VAL A 103 -0.81 16.17 -0.07
C VAL A 103 -1.38 15.64 -1.39
N HIS A 104 -0.94 16.21 -2.51
CA HIS A 104 -1.34 15.85 -3.87
C HIS A 104 -0.37 16.51 -4.88
N LYS A 105 -0.52 16.27 -6.18
CA LYS A 105 0.43 16.72 -7.24
C LYS A 105 0.84 18.21 -7.20
N THR A 106 -0.03 19.12 -6.77
CA THR A 106 0.29 20.54 -6.68
C THR A 106 0.66 21.02 -5.27
N ASN A 107 0.50 20.17 -4.26
CA ASN A 107 0.93 20.40 -2.87
C ASN A 107 1.66 19.16 -2.36
N LYS A 108 2.95 19.06 -2.67
CA LYS A 108 3.75 17.84 -2.47
C LYS A 108 4.18 17.57 -1.02
N SER A 109 3.88 18.48 -0.08
CA SER A 109 4.19 18.25 1.34
C SER A 109 3.18 18.94 2.25
N THR A 110 3.00 18.38 3.44
CA THR A 110 2.20 18.99 4.51
C THR A 110 3.07 19.34 5.70
N SER A 111 2.62 20.28 6.52
CA SER A 111 3.30 20.63 7.77
C SER A 111 3.31 19.50 8.80
N SER A 112 2.43 18.51 8.63
CA SER A 112 2.39 17.32 9.48
C SER A 112 3.48 16.29 9.13
N GLY A 113 4.12 16.39 7.95
CA GLY A 113 5.18 15.48 7.52
C GLY A 113 4.80 14.50 6.40
N LEU A 114 3.57 14.58 5.84
CA LEU A 114 3.24 13.82 4.62
C LEU A 114 3.95 14.43 3.41
N GLN A 115 4.53 13.60 2.57
CA GLN A 115 5.24 13.97 1.34
C GLN A 115 4.79 13.10 0.16
N LEU A 116 4.46 13.74 -0.97
CA LEU A 116 4.33 13.09 -2.28
C LEU A 116 5.68 13.18 -2.98
N GLU A 117 6.38 12.07 -3.06
CA GLU A 117 7.72 12.00 -3.63
C GLU A 117 7.69 11.77 -5.13
N LYS A 118 6.83 10.86 -5.58
CA LYS A 118 6.67 10.49 -6.98
C LYS A 118 5.27 10.85 -7.45
N ASN A 119 5.20 11.47 -8.63
CA ASN A 119 3.97 11.83 -9.34
C ASN A 119 4.18 11.48 -10.81
N CYS A 120 3.94 10.24 -11.17
CA CYS A 120 4.16 9.76 -12.54
C CYS A 120 2.93 10.01 -13.41
N PRO A 121 3.14 10.28 -14.70
CA PRO A 121 4.40 10.11 -15.46
C PRO A 121 5.36 11.30 -15.39
N ASP A 122 5.03 12.42 -14.71
CA ASP A 122 5.70 13.70 -14.87
C ASP A 122 7.05 13.81 -14.16
N ASP A 123 7.22 13.27 -12.96
CA ASP A 123 8.37 13.53 -12.08
C ASP A 123 9.61 12.66 -12.38
N GLY A 124 10.01 12.58 -13.65
CA GLY A 124 11.22 11.83 -14.02
C GLY A 124 11.11 10.33 -13.73
N CYS A 125 9.92 9.78 -13.93
CA CYS A 125 9.57 8.42 -13.58
C CYS A 125 10.16 7.36 -14.52
N HIS A 126 10.86 7.77 -15.59
CA HIS A 126 11.57 6.85 -16.49
C HIS A 126 10.72 5.69 -17.05
N GLY A 127 9.44 5.96 -17.32
CA GLY A 127 8.49 4.95 -17.82
C GLY A 127 7.81 4.13 -16.72
N GLN A 128 8.01 4.46 -15.47
CA GLN A 128 7.27 3.87 -14.35
C GLN A 128 5.92 4.57 -14.20
N ASN A 129 4.91 3.80 -13.85
CA ASN A 129 3.54 4.27 -13.61
C ASN A 129 3.16 4.03 -12.15
N MET A 130 3.59 4.96 -11.28
CA MET A 130 3.36 4.86 -9.84
C MET A 130 3.39 6.23 -9.17
N GLU A 131 2.72 6.34 -8.04
CA GLU A 131 2.83 7.46 -7.12
C GLU A 131 3.06 6.99 -5.71
N ASN A 132 3.85 7.73 -4.94
CA ASN A 132 4.23 7.37 -3.58
C ASN A 132 4.05 8.55 -2.63
N VAL A 133 3.22 8.37 -1.61
CA VAL A 133 3.09 9.28 -0.47
C VAL A 133 3.62 8.58 0.77
N PHE A 134 4.49 9.23 1.52
CA PHE A 134 4.98 8.69 2.79
C PHE A 134 4.99 9.76 3.89
N PHE A 135 5.07 9.32 5.13
CA PHE A 135 5.20 10.19 6.29
C PHE A 135 6.66 10.22 6.73
N ASP A 136 7.27 11.42 6.63
CA ASP A 136 8.65 11.66 7.07
C ASP A 136 8.66 11.94 8.58
N GLY A 137 8.68 10.88 9.37
CA GLY A 137 8.68 10.94 10.83
C GLY A 137 8.27 9.61 11.47
N ASN A 138 8.24 9.60 12.81
CA ASN A 138 7.90 8.41 13.58
C ASN A 138 6.53 8.48 14.28
N GLU A 139 5.99 9.68 14.43
CA GLU A 139 4.75 9.94 15.18
C GLU A 139 3.75 10.73 14.32
N PRO A 140 2.98 10.03 13.45
CA PRO A 140 1.96 10.69 12.64
C PRO A 140 0.84 11.24 13.50
N PRO A 141 0.20 12.36 13.10
CA PRO A 141 -0.98 12.89 13.79
C PRO A 141 -2.06 11.83 14.01
N ARG A 142 -2.67 11.84 15.21
CA ARG A 142 -3.78 10.93 15.51
C ARG A 142 -5.07 11.47 14.96
N GLY A 143 -5.92 10.57 14.44
CA GLY A 143 -7.23 10.87 13.90
C GLY A 143 -7.46 10.26 12.53
N LYS A 144 -8.42 10.82 11.78
CA LYS A 144 -8.88 10.27 10.51
C LYS A 144 -8.00 10.70 9.35
N TYR A 145 -7.54 9.72 8.59
CA TYR A 145 -6.88 9.88 7.29
C TYR A 145 -7.82 9.51 6.15
N THR A 146 -7.66 10.19 5.02
CA THR A 146 -8.35 9.85 3.77
C THR A 146 -7.31 9.67 2.66
N VAL A 147 -7.31 8.52 2.01
CA VAL A 147 -6.48 8.20 0.85
C VAL A 147 -7.40 8.10 -0.36
N GLU A 148 -7.13 8.88 -1.38
CA GLU A 148 -7.91 8.96 -2.63
C GLU A 148 -6.99 8.70 -3.81
N VAL A 149 -7.40 7.83 -4.72
CA VAL A 149 -6.76 7.57 -6.02
C VAL A 149 -7.74 7.94 -7.10
N LYS A 150 -7.33 8.75 -8.05
CA LYS A 150 -8.18 9.27 -9.11
C LYS A 150 -7.56 9.02 -10.49
N LEU A 151 -8.38 8.55 -11.43
CA LEU A 151 -8.03 8.60 -12.85
C LEU A 151 -8.20 10.05 -13.34
N THR A 152 -7.07 10.70 -13.59
CA THR A 152 -7.04 12.12 -14.00
C THR A 152 -7.16 12.26 -15.52
N ASP A 153 -6.38 11.49 -16.27
CA ASP A 153 -6.48 11.43 -17.72
C ASP A 153 -6.21 9.99 -18.21
N PRO A 154 -7.10 9.41 -19.01
CA PRO A 154 -6.85 8.09 -19.58
C PRO A 154 -5.73 8.07 -20.64
N HIS A 155 -5.37 9.18 -21.27
CA HIS A 155 -4.36 9.26 -22.35
C HIS A 155 -4.48 8.15 -23.42
N GLY A 156 -5.73 7.74 -23.71
CA GLY A 156 -5.99 6.66 -24.66
C GLY A 156 -5.81 5.25 -24.10
N ALA A 157 -5.67 5.09 -22.81
CA ALA A 157 -5.66 3.77 -22.14
C ALA A 157 -6.96 3.00 -22.40
N GLU A 158 -6.84 1.68 -22.43
CA GLU A 158 -8.00 0.80 -22.39
C GLU A 158 -8.70 0.92 -21.02
N LEU A 159 -10.01 1.09 -21.05
CA LEU A 159 -10.82 1.28 -19.85
C LEU A 159 -11.58 -0.01 -19.49
N PRO A 160 -11.77 -0.27 -18.20
CA PRO A 160 -11.28 0.47 -17.04
C PRO A 160 -9.78 0.26 -16.80
N VAL A 161 -9.10 1.27 -16.27
CA VAL A 161 -7.68 1.15 -15.85
C VAL A 161 -7.64 0.41 -14.52
N ARG A 162 -6.79 -0.60 -14.43
CA ARG A 162 -6.52 -1.31 -13.18
C ARG A 162 -5.29 -0.71 -12.50
N ALA A 163 -5.42 -0.47 -11.21
CA ALA A 163 -4.32 0.01 -10.38
C ALA A 163 -4.25 -0.81 -9.08
N HIS A 164 -3.05 -0.97 -8.57
CA HIS A 164 -2.81 -1.58 -7.27
C HIS A 164 -2.44 -0.51 -6.26
N LEU A 165 -3.16 -0.43 -5.16
CA LEU A 165 -2.91 0.51 -4.07
C LEU A 165 -2.49 -0.27 -2.84
N SER A 166 -1.28 -0.02 -2.35
CA SER A 166 -0.85 -0.51 -1.04
C SER A 166 -0.73 0.60 -0.02
N ALA A 167 -1.03 0.26 1.21
CA ALA A 167 -0.93 1.13 2.36
C ALA A 167 -0.14 0.45 3.47
N ARG A 168 0.92 1.08 3.93
CA ARG A 168 1.58 0.73 5.18
C ARG A 168 1.09 1.65 6.30
N VAL A 169 0.66 1.05 7.41
CA VAL A 169 0.30 1.77 8.63
C VAL A 169 1.00 1.08 9.81
N GLY A 170 2.03 1.73 10.30
CA GLY A 170 2.92 1.15 11.30
C GLY A 170 3.73 -0.03 10.76
N ASN A 171 3.43 -1.21 11.26
CA ASN A 171 4.08 -2.47 10.86
C ASN A 171 3.15 -3.41 10.07
N ARG A 172 2.07 -2.87 9.49
CA ARG A 172 1.11 -3.63 8.69
C ARG A 172 0.96 -3.03 7.32
N THR A 173 0.86 -3.89 6.32
CA THR A 173 0.50 -3.54 4.96
C THR A 173 -0.93 -3.99 4.64
N PHE A 174 -1.58 -3.21 3.77
CA PHE A 174 -2.92 -3.47 3.23
C PHE A 174 -2.82 -3.29 1.72
N ALA A 175 -3.40 -4.19 0.98
CA ALA A 175 -3.45 -4.14 -0.48
C ALA A 175 -4.88 -4.02 -0.98
N MET A 176 -5.08 -3.25 -2.05
CA MET A 176 -6.38 -3.00 -2.68
C MET A 176 -6.21 -2.95 -4.20
N ASP A 177 -7.04 -3.70 -4.91
CA ASP A 177 -7.15 -3.56 -6.36
C ASP A 177 -8.23 -2.54 -6.71
N LEU A 178 -7.84 -1.55 -7.49
CA LEU A 178 -8.70 -0.47 -7.95
C LEU A 178 -9.09 -0.69 -9.42
N VAL A 179 -10.30 -0.27 -9.76
CA VAL A 179 -10.84 -0.33 -11.13
C VAL A 179 -11.34 1.06 -11.47
N LEU A 180 -10.52 1.82 -12.20
CA LEU A 180 -10.73 3.24 -12.43
C LEU A 180 -11.27 3.50 -13.85
N ALA A 181 -12.31 4.34 -13.94
CA ALA A 181 -12.90 4.77 -15.21
C ALA A 181 -13.42 6.20 -15.09
N PRO A 182 -13.51 6.97 -16.18
CA PRO A 182 -14.04 8.31 -16.14
C PRO A 182 -15.51 8.34 -15.69
N GLY A 183 -15.80 9.25 -14.76
CA GLY A 183 -17.16 9.51 -14.26
C GLY A 183 -17.69 8.49 -13.26
N GLY A 184 -18.59 8.94 -12.39
CA GLY A 184 -19.20 8.12 -11.36
C GLY A 184 -18.26 7.69 -10.24
N VAL A 185 -18.60 6.59 -9.58
CA VAL A 185 -17.86 6.07 -8.41
C VAL A 185 -16.48 5.49 -8.77
N GLN A 186 -16.26 5.16 -10.04
CA GLN A 186 -15.00 4.61 -10.52
C GLN A 186 -13.97 5.69 -10.91
N GLU A 187 -14.35 6.95 -10.97
CA GLU A 187 -13.39 8.03 -11.24
C GLU A 187 -12.40 8.21 -10.09
N LYS A 188 -12.87 7.97 -8.87
CA LYS A 188 -12.08 8.11 -7.65
C LYS A 188 -12.42 6.99 -6.69
N GLN A 189 -11.41 6.25 -6.28
CA GLN A 189 -11.50 5.17 -5.31
C GLN A 189 -10.46 5.34 -4.22
N GLY A 190 -10.58 4.63 -3.11
CA GLY A 190 -9.63 4.68 -2.01
C GLY A 190 -10.23 4.21 -0.69
N PHE A 191 -9.71 4.73 0.41
CA PHE A 191 -10.14 4.33 1.75
C PHE A 191 -9.91 5.43 2.79
N THR A 192 -10.55 5.28 3.94
CA THR A 192 -10.29 6.07 5.14
C THR A 192 -9.90 5.14 6.29
N PHE A 193 -9.12 5.65 7.23
CA PHE A 193 -8.77 4.95 8.46
C PHE A 193 -8.51 5.95 9.59
N GLU A 194 -8.43 5.46 10.82
CA GLU A 194 -8.11 6.24 12.02
C GLU A 194 -6.86 5.68 12.72
N LEU A 195 -6.04 6.58 13.26
CA LEU A 195 -4.92 6.26 14.15
C LEU A 195 -5.24 6.53 15.60
#